data_ce73020b4defa1c5bd073beaf8cc8632
#
_entry.id   ce73020b4defa1c5bd073beaf8cc8632
#
_cell.length_a   1.000
_cell.length_b   1.000
_cell.length_c   1.000
_cell.angle_alpha   90.00
_cell.angle_beta   90.00
_cell.angle_gamma   90.00
#
_symmetry.space_group_name_H-M   'P 1'
#
loop_
_entity.id
_entity.type
_entity.pdbx_description
1 polymer ?
#
loop_
_entity_poly.entity_id
_entity_poly.type
_entity_poly.pdbx_seq_one_letter_code
_entity_poly.pdbx_strand_id
1 'polypeptide(L)'
;LVVTYVPAVSTALPKALAKDGSYTGEQSSSDTGSTSSKDAGDGSDSFNTIEDYSDLDWPEMTWNFACSTTETSTWADGGRKFGELMEKATGGKIKVNIYAADQLTNGNQSEGIQALMNGDPVQISMHSNLIYSAFDPRFNVVSLPFIYDSYDDADAKFDGAAGEKLKELLSEYGLHCMGIAENGFREITNSKREIKTLDDMK
;
A
#
# COMPACT_ATOMS: atom_id res chain seq x y z
N LEU A 1 -6.59 -1.08 -3.06
CA LEU A 1 -5.85 -0.84 -1.83
C LEU A 1 -4.53 -0.15 -2.14
N VAL A 2 -4.23 0.92 -1.44
CA VAL A 2 -3.03 1.73 -1.68
C VAL A 2 -2.20 1.78 -0.40
N VAL A 3 -0.93 1.44 -0.51
CA VAL A 3 0.05 1.61 0.57
C VAL A 3 0.83 2.88 0.29
N THR A 4 0.73 3.85 1.18
CA THR A 4 1.31 5.18 1.00
C THR A 4 2.11 5.61 2.22
N TYR A 5 3.09 6.48 2.00
CA TYR A 5 3.86 7.09 3.06
C TYR A 5 4.21 8.56 2.76
N VAL A 6 4.64 9.29 3.77
CA VAL A 6 5.04 10.69 3.63
C VAL A 6 6.52 10.85 3.25
N PRO A 7 6.91 11.95 2.60
CA PRO A 7 8.29 12.18 2.16
C PRO A 7 9.36 12.11 3.25
N ALA A 8 9.01 12.38 4.50
CA ALA A 8 9.96 12.26 5.62
C ALA A 8 10.51 10.82 5.76
N VAL A 9 9.68 9.81 5.47
CA VAL A 9 10.10 8.41 5.40
C VAL A 9 11.02 8.18 4.21
N SER A 10 10.70 8.77 3.04
CA SER A 10 11.50 8.63 1.82
C SER A 10 12.86 9.31 1.89
N THR A 11 13.02 10.35 2.70
CA THR A 11 14.32 11.04 2.82
C THR A 11 15.30 10.34 3.75
N ALA A 12 14.83 9.50 4.67
CA ALA A 12 15.70 8.69 5.52
C ALA A 12 16.35 7.54 4.72
N LEU A 13 15.53 6.83 3.94
CA LEU A 13 15.96 5.70 3.12
C LEU A 13 17.07 6.06 2.11
N PRO A 14 16.90 7.08 1.24
CA PRO A 14 17.93 7.47 0.29
C PRO A 14 19.23 7.94 0.94
N LYS A 15 19.16 8.64 2.08
CA LYS A 15 20.35 9.09 2.79
C LYS A 15 21.17 7.93 3.36
N ALA A 16 20.52 6.92 3.87
CA ALA A 16 21.18 5.73 4.36
C ALA A 16 21.85 4.95 3.21
N LEU A 17 21.13 4.73 2.11
CA LEU A 17 21.64 4.02 0.94
C LEU A 17 22.71 4.79 0.16
N ALA A 18 22.66 6.14 0.14
CA ALA A 18 23.62 6.96 -0.58
C ALA A 18 25.05 6.90 -0.01
N LYS A 19 25.23 6.42 1.23
CA LYS A 19 26.56 6.29 1.85
C LYS A 19 27.39 5.16 1.25
N ASP A 20 26.77 4.10 0.76
CA ASP A 20 27.47 2.97 0.14
C ASP A 20 27.56 3.06 -1.39
N GLY A 21 26.98 4.11 -1.99
CA GLY A 21 26.98 4.31 -3.44
C GLY A 21 26.00 3.42 -4.21
N SER A 22 25.17 2.66 -3.53
CA SER A 22 24.22 1.73 -4.17
C SER A 22 22.96 2.44 -4.70
N TYR A 23 22.68 3.67 -4.26
CA TYR A 23 21.50 4.43 -4.67
C TYR A 23 21.88 5.75 -5.37
N THR A 24 21.63 5.82 -6.68
CA THR A 24 21.97 7.00 -7.50
C THR A 24 20.82 8.00 -7.66
N GLY A 25 19.63 7.72 -7.14
CA GLY A 25 18.47 8.63 -7.24
C GLY A 25 17.87 8.78 -8.64
N GLU A 26 18.39 8.10 -9.64
CA GLU A 26 17.80 8.08 -10.97
C GLU A 26 16.74 6.99 -11.06
N GLN A 27 15.50 7.40 -11.34
CA GLN A 27 14.46 6.48 -11.80
C GLN A 27 14.95 5.87 -13.13
N SER A 28 15.48 4.66 -13.09
CA SER A 28 15.68 3.91 -14.32
C SER A 28 14.31 3.48 -14.84
N SER A 29 13.79 4.26 -15.80
CA SER A 29 12.78 3.78 -16.71
C SER A 29 13.39 2.65 -17.55
N SER A 30 12.69 1.55 -17.63
CA SER A 30 12.96 0.37 -18.43
C SER A 30 13.85 -0.70 -17.81
N ASP A 31 13.19 -1.68 -17.18
CA ASP A 31 13.49 -3.07 -17.54
C ASP A 31 12.18 -3.87 -17.58
N THR A 32 11.66 -4.05 -18.78
CA THR A 32 10.61 -4.99 -19.12
C THR A 32 11.21 -6.39 -19.12
N GLY A 33 11.42 -6.94 -17.95
CA GLY A 33 11.76 -8.34 -17.74
C GLY A 33 10.51 -9.14 -17.37
N SER A 34 9.71 -9.49 -18.36
CA SER A 34 8.68 -10.52 -18.23
C SER A 34 9.34 -11.84 -17.83
N THR A 35 9.33 -12.14 -16.54
CA THR A 35 9.53 -13.52 -16.09
C THR A 35 8.18 -14.10 -15.78
N SER A 36 7.69 -14.90 -16.72
CA SER A 36 6.57 -15.81 -16.52
C SER A 36 6.88 -16.73 -15.34
N SER A 37 6.21 -16.52 -14.23
CA SER A 37 6.24 -17.43 -13.09
C SER A 37 5.44 -18.68 -13.42
N LYS A 38 6.14 -19.72 -13.88
CA LYS A 38 5.72 -21.09 -13.70
C LYS A 38 6.65 -21.68 -12.66
N ASP A 39 6.22 -21.64 -11.42
CA ASP A 39 6.41 -22.71 -10.45
C ASP A 39 5.64 -22.32 -9.17
N ALA A 40 4.56 -23.05 -8.94
CA ALA A 40 3.93 -23.11 -7.63
C ALA A 40 4.80 -24.02 -6.73
N GLY A 41 6.00 -23.55 -6.40
CA GLY A 41 6.83 -24.08 -5.35
C GLY A 41 6.58 -23.29 -4.08
N ASP A 42 6.42 -23.97 -2.97
CA ASP A 42 6.28 -23.47 -1.61
C ASP A 42 6.87 -22.07 -1.41
N GLY A 43 6.01 -21.05 -1.59
CA GLY A 43 6.41 -19.65 -1.60
C GLY A 43 6.56 -19.03 -0.22
N SER A 44 6.72 -19.85 0.84
CA SER A 44 6.74 -19.34 2.23
C SER A 44 8.04 -18.59 2.59
N ASP A 45 9.15 -18.85 1.91
CA ASP A 45 10.45 -18.29 2.30
C ASP A 45 10.79 -16.96 1.63
N SER A 46 10.26 -16.64 0.43
CA SER A 46 10.63 -15.42 -0.29
C SER A 46 10.11 -14.13 0.38
N PHE A 47 8.98 -14.19 1.09
CA PHE A 47 8.41 -13.04 1.81
C PHE A 47 9.04 -12.80 3.19
N ASN A 48 9.94 -13.66 3.63
CA ASN A 48 10.59 -13.55 4.93
C ASN A 48 12.07 -13.14 4.83
N THR A 49 12.59 -13.02 3.63
CA THR A 49 13.98 -12.59 3.39
C THR A 49 13.99 -11.10 3.02
N ILE A 50 14.78 -10.35 3.74
CA ILE A 50 15.13 -8.97 3.40
C ILE A 50 16.65 -8.86 3.48
N GLU A 51 17.22 -8.04 2.60
CA GLU A 51 18.63 -7.71 2.67
C GLU A 51 18.94 -7.00 3.99
N ASP A 52 20.12 -7.28 4.54
CA ASP A 52 20.58 -6.67 5.78
C ASP A 52 21.27 -5.33 5.47
N TYR A 53 20.67 -4.26 5.93
CA TYR A 53 21.15 -2.90 5.80
C TYR A 53 21.53 -2.30 7.16
N SER A 54 21.73 -3.14 8.18
CA SER A 54 22.02 -2.69 9.55
C SER A 54 23.35 -1.93 9.68
N ASP A 55 24.26 -2.13 8.73
CA ASP A 55 25.55 -1.42 8.66
C ASP A 55 25.43 0.04 8.20
N LEU A 56 24.27 0.43 7.65
CA LEU A 56 24.03 1.80 7.22
C LEU A 56 23.68 2.68 8.43
N ASP A 57 24.02 3.95 8.34
CA ASP A 57 23.75 4.94 9.39
C ASP A 57 22.27 5.39 9.38
N TRP A 58 21.41 4.52 9.86
CA TRP A 58 19.99 4.80 10.01
C TRP A 58 19.73 5.75 11.17
N PRO A 59 18.87 6.76 11.02
CA PRO A 59 18.37 7.51 12.17
C PRO A 59 17.45 6.61 13.01
N GLU A 60 17.45 6.83 14.34
CA GLU A 60 16.44 6.20 15.20
C GLU A 60 15.09 6.86 14.96
N MET A 61 14.12 6.07 14.48
CA MET A 61 12.79 6.55 14.12
C MET A 61 11.70 5.57 14.55
N THR A 62 10.53 6.12 14.84
CA THR A 62 9.32 5.33 15.02
C THR A 62 8.25 5.87 14.08
N TRP A 63 7.71 4.99 13.24
CA TRP A 63 6.62 5.32 12.34
C TRP A 63 5.31 4.73 12.82
N ASN A 64 4.22 5.43 12.59
CA ASN A 64 2.89 4.93 12.82
C ASN A 64 2.26 4.52 11.47
N PHE A 65 1.93 3.25 11.38
CA PHE A 65 1.23 2.64 10.26
C PHE A 65 -0.25 2.55 10.62
N ALA A 66 -1.12 3.16 9.81
CA ALA A 66 -2.56 3.09 9.99
C ALA A 66 -3.24 2.24 8.91
N CYS A 67 -4.28 1.49 9.30
CA CYS A 67 -5.18 0.85 8.35
C CYS A 67 -6.62 0.93 8.84
N SER A 68 -7.58 0.95 7.89
CA SER A 68 -9.00 1.09 8.20
C SER A 68 -9.69 -0.22 8.61
N THR A 69 -9.00 -1.34 8.56
CA THR A 69 -9.53 -2.65 8.92
C THR A 69 -9.16 -3.04 10.35
N THR A 70 -9.79 -4.10 10.86
CA THR A 70 -9.58 -4.57 12.23
C THR A 70 -8.18 -5.14 12.45
N GLU A 71 -7.78 -5.25 13.70
CA GLU A 71 -6.50 -5.83 14.18
C GLU A 71 -6.21 -7.23 13.61
N THR A 72 -7.25 -8.03 13.36
CA THR A 72 -7.15 -9.42 12.86
C THR A 72 -7.21 -9.51 11.34
N SER A 73 -7.14 -8.39 10.64
CA SER A 73 -7.19 -8.34 9.18
C SER A 73 -5.83 -8.63 8.56
N THR A 74 -5.85 -9.12 7.33
CA THR A 74 -4.65 -9.28 6.51
C THR A 74 -3.90 -7.96 6.27
N TRP A 75 -4.60 -6.82 6.33
CA TRP A 75 -4.00 -5.49 6.20
C TRP A 75 -3.13 -5.15 7.42
N ALA A 76 -3.66 -5.41 8.63
CA ALA A 76 -2.89 -5.23 9.85
C ALA A 76 -1.72 -6.23 9.94
N ASP A 77 -1.91 -7.48 9.46
CA ASP A 77 -0.83 -8.46 9.36
C ASP A 77 0.26 -7.99 8.40
N GLY A 78 -0.11 -7.44 7.25
CA GLY A 78 0.82 -6.83 6.30
C GLY A 78 1.63 -5.70 6.92
N GLY A 79 0.98 -4.81 7.68
CA GLY A 79 1.64 -3.75 8.44
C GLY A 79 2.62 -4.29 9.49
N ARG A 80 2.22 -5.33 10.24
CA ARG A 80 3.11 -5.99 11.22
C ARG A 80 4.32 -6.60 10.55
N LYS A 81 4.12 -7.31 9.42
CA LYS A 81 5.21 -7.91 8.66
C LYS A 81 6.15 -6.85 8.09
N PHE A 82 5.61 -5.76 7.56
CA PHE A 82 6.42 -4.63 7.12
C PHE A 82 7.28 -4.06 8.27
N GLY A 83 6.69 -3.85 9.45
CA GLY A 83 7.41 -3.37 10.63
C GLY A 83 8.53 -4.31 11.07
N GLU A 84 8.26 -5.62 11.12
CA GLU A 84 9.27 -6.65 11.42
C GLU A 84 10.45 -6.61 10.44
N LEU A 85 10.15 -6.51 9.15
CA LEU A 85 11.19 -6.46 8.12
C LEU A 85 12.00 -5.17 8.20
N MET A 86 11.36 -4.01 8.45
CA MET A 86 12.06 -2.74 8.64
C MET A 86 12.96 -2.75 9.87
N GLU A 87 12.48 -3.27 10.99
CA GLU A 87 13.30 -3.40 12.20
C GLU A 87 14.51 -4.30 11.95
N LYS A 88 14.30 -5.43 11.30
CA LYS A 88 15.38 -6.36 10.92
C LYS A 88 16.39 -5.71 9.98
N ALA A 89 15.93 -5.09 8.89
CA ALA A 89 16.80 -4.48 7.88
C ALA A 89 17.67 -3.35 8.43
N THR A 90 17.16 -2.62 9.43
CA THR A 90 17.83 -1.42 9.98
C THR A 90 18.54 -1.66 11.31
N GLY A 91 18.68 -2.94 11.72
CA GLY A 91 19.30 -3.28 13.00
C GLY A 91 18.54 -2.70 14.20
N GLY A 92 17.21 -2.63 14.13
CA GLY A 92 16.34 -2.10 15.19
C GLY A 92 16.23 -0.57 15.26
N LYS A 93 16.80 0.15 14.30
CA LYS A 93 16.79 1.62 14.27
C LYS A 93 15.43 2.20 13.87
N ILE A 94 14.72 1.52 12.97
CA ILE A 94 13.39 1.94 12.54
C ILE A 94 12.36 0.98 13.10
N LYS A 95 11.41 1.51 13.87
CA LYS A 95 10.28 0.77 14.43
C LYS A 95 8.98 1.23 13.81
N VAL A 96 8.02 0.31 13.67
CA VAL A 96 6.71 0.61 13.11
C VAL A 96 5.62 0.17 14.08
N ASN A 97 4.85 1.13 14.57
CA ASN A 97 3.66 0.87 15.37
C ASN A 97 2.47 0.68 14.43
N ILE A 98 1.63 -0.32 14.70
CA ILE A 98 0.44 -0.62 13.89
C ILE A 98 -0.80 -0.12 14.61
N TYR A 99 -1.61 0.67 13.91
CA TYR A 99 -2.88 1.21 14.36
C TYR A 99 -4.00 0.78 13.40
N ALA A 100 -4.74 -0.24 13.81
CA ALA A 100 -5.88 -0.77 13.05
C ALA A 100 -7.14 0.07 13.29
N ALA A 101 -8.15 -0.11 12.44
CA ALA A 101 -9.46 0.54 12.54
C ALA A 101 -9.37 2.07 12.70
N ASP A 102 -8.38 2.69 12.09
CA ASP A 102 -8.13 4.14 12.16
C ASP A 102 -8.13 4.69 13.59
N GLN A 103 -7.51 3.95 14.53
CA GLN A 103 -7.49 4.29 15.97
C GLN A 103 -6.93 5.69 16.24
N LEU A 104 -5.96 6.15 15.45
CA LEU A 104 -5.35 7.48 15.62
C LEU A 104 -6.31 8.64 15.26
N THR A 105 -7.40 8.33 14.57
CA THR A 105 -8.42 9.31 14.15
C THR A 105 -9.84 8.87 14.56
N ASN A 106 -9.95 8.13 15.67
CA ASN A 106 -11.21 7.68 16.25
C ASN A 106 -12.13 6.93 15.25
N GLY A 107 -11.54 6.19 14.32
CA GLY A 107 -12.26 5.43 13.29
C GLY A 107 -12.69 6.26 12.07
N ASN A 108 -12.28 7.52 11.98
CA ASN A 108 -12.60 8.38 10.85
C ASN A 108 -11.54 8.21 9.75
N GLN A 109 -11.91 7.50 8.69
CA GLN A 109 -11.03 7.18 7.57
C GLN A 109 -10.54 8.41 6.80
N SER A 110 -11.41 9.41 6.60
CA SER A 110 -11.01 10.64 5.90
C SER A 110 -10.02 11.47 6.72
N GLU A 111 -10.19 11.52 8.04
CA GLU A 111 -9.20 12.11 8.94
C GLU A 111 -7.89 11.32 8.95
N GLY A 112 -7.96 9.98 8.81
CA GLY A 112 -6.78 9.12 8.67
C GLY A 112 -5.94 9.46 7.44
N ILE A 113 -6.57 9.68 6.29
CA ILE A 113 -5.89 10.15 5.07
C ILE A 113 -5.33 11.58 5.26
N GLN A 114 -6.08 12.48 5.91
CA GLN A 114 -5.59 13.83 6.18
C GLN A 114 -4.40 13.82 7.13
N ALA A 115 -4.41 12.96 8.17
CA ALA A 115 -3.28 12.78 9.08
C ALA A 115 -2.04 12.26 8.33
N LEU A 116 -2.24 11.32 7.38
CA LEU A 116 -1.16 10.86 6.52
C LEU A 116 -0.60 11.99 5.64
N MET A 117 -1.46 12.77 4.98
CA MET A 117 -1.04 13.92 4.16
C MET A 117 -0.23 14.95 4.97
N ASN A 118 -0.59 15.13 6.24
CA ASN A 118 0.12 16.02 7.17
C ASN A 118 1.42 15.39 7.72
N GLY A 119 1.56 14.06 7.64
CA GLY A 119 2.70 13.32 8.19
C GLY A 119 2.69 13.13 9.70
N ASP A 120 1.61 13.51 10.37
CA ASP A 120 1.43 13.39 11.81
C ASP A 120 -0.07 13.25 12.15
N PRO A 121 -0.48 12.29 13.00
CA PRO A 121 0.36 11.25 13.63
C PRO A 121 0.62 10.02 12.75
N VAL A 122 0.22 9.99 11.49
CA VAL A 122 0.34 8.85 10.57
C VAL A 122 1.43 9.11 9.56
N GLN A 123 2.42 8.20 9.44
CA GLN A 123 3.50 8.28 8.46
C GLN A 123 3.33 7.30 7.31
N ILE A 124 2.69 6.16 7.56
CA ILE A 124 2.43 5.12 6.57
C ILE A 124 0.98 4.68 6.71
N SER A 125 0.32 4.38 5.60
CA SER A 125 -1.03 3.84 5.67
C SER A 125 -1.32 2.79 4.60
N MET A 126 -2.29 1.94 4.92
CA MET A 126 -2.91 1.01 3.99
C MET A 126 -4.41 1.26 3.98
N HIS A 127 -4.88 2.00 2.98
CA HIS A 127 -6.27 2.40 2.83
C HIS A 127 -6.83 2.06 1.46
N SER A 128 -8.14 2.00 1.37
CA SER A 128 -8.81 1.87 0.08
C SER A 128 -8.68 3.16 -0.74
N ASN A 129 -8.44 3.03 -2.05
CA ASN A 129 -8.47 4.16 -2.98
C ASN A 129 -9.80 4.92 -2.95
N LEU A 130 -10.90 4.26 -2.60
CA LEU A 130 -12.22 4.89 -2.48
C LEU A 130 -12.27 5.98 -1.40
N ILE A 131 -11.45 5.88 -0.35
CA ILE A 131 -11.41 6.90 0.70
C ILE A 131 -10.75 8.18 0.18
N TYR A 132 -9.71 8.04 -0.64
CA TYR A 132 -9.05 9.17 -1.29
C TYR A 132 -9.98 9.92 -2.25
N SER A 133 -11.04 9.29 -2.74
CA SER A 133 -12.00 9.94 -3.64
C SER A 133 -12.79 11.08 -2.98
N ALA A 134 -12.82 11.15 -1.65
CA ALA A 134 -13.37 12.29 -0.92
C ALA A 134 -12.55 13.58 -1.13
N PHE A 135 -11.27 13.44 -1.44
CA PHE A 135 -10.36 14.55 -1.74
C PHE A 135 -10.27 14.81 -3.24
N ASP A 136 -10.26 13.73 -4.04
CA ASP A 136 -10.17 13.82 -5.50
C ASP A 136 -10.98 12.71 -6.19
N PRO A 137 -12.04 13.05 -6.94
CA PRO A 137 -12.87 12.06 -7.63
C PRO A 137 -12.13 11.17 -8.63
N ARG A 138 -10.93 11.57 -9.10
CA ARG A 138 -10.10 10.78 -10.01
C ARG A 138 -9.73 9.42 -9.42
N PHE A 139 -9.63 9.31 -8.09
CA PHE A 139 -9.36 8.04 -7.41
C PHE A 139 -10.47 6.99 -7.61
N ASN A 140 -11.67 7.39 -8.02
CA ASN A 140 -12.76 6.45 -8.28
C ASN A 140 -12.61 5.68 -9.60
N VAL A 141 -11.79 6.16 -10.54
CA VAL A 141 -11.71 5.59 -11.88
C VAL A 141 -11.37 4.10 -11.89
N VAL A 142 -10.50 3.68 -10.97
CA VAL A 142 -10.09 2.28 -10.84
C VAL A 142 -11.08 1.40 -10.07
N SER A 143 -12.16 1.96 -9.58
CA SER A 143 -13.22 1.25 -8.86
C SER A 143 -14.56 1.29 -9.60
N LEU A 144 -14.56 1.67 -10.87
CA LEU A 144 -15.76 1.64 -11.69
C LEU A 144 -16.24 0.20 -11.87
N PRO A 145 -17.57 -0.03 -11.87
CA PRO A 145 -18.12 -1.35 -12.09
C PRO A 145 -17.72 -1.93 -13.47
N PHE A 146 -17.46 -3.23 -13.49
CA PHE A 146 -17.25 -4.02 -14.71
C PHE A 146 -16.02 -3.62 -15.56
N ILE A 147 -15.02 -3.00 -14.97
CA ILE A 147 -13.77 -2.65 -15.68
C ILE A 147 -12.69 -3.74 -15.59
N TYR A 148 -12.90 -4.75 -14.76
CA TYR A 148 -12.01 -5.90 -14.59
C TYR A 148 -12.75 -7.20 -14.86
N ASP A 149 -12.18 -8.07 -15.68
CA ASP A 149 -12.75 -9.37 -16.05
C ASP A 149 -12.24 -10.50 -15.14
N SER A 150 -11.05 -10.34 -14.54
CA SER A 150 -10.40 -11.33 -13.69
C SER A 150 -9.36 -10.65 -12.76
N TYR A 151 -8.77 -11.41 -11.83
CA TYR A 151 -7.63 -10.96 -11.04
C TYR A 151 -6.41 -10.67 -11.92
N ASP A 152 -6.09 -11.56 -12.87
CA ASP A 152 -4.97 -11.35 -13.80
C ASP A 152 -5.12 -10.06 -14.62
N ASP A 153 -6.36 -9.73 -15.03
CA ASP A 153 -6.66 -8.49 -15.76
C ASP A 153 -6.52 -7.26 -14.85
N ALA A 154 -6.94 -7.36 -13.59
CA ALA A 154 -6.77 -6.30 -12.61
C ALA A 154 -5.28 -6.04 -12.31
N ASP A 155 -4.50 -7.10 -12.06
CA ASP A 155 -3.07 -7.04 -11.83
C ASP A 155 -2.34 -6.40 -13.02
N ALA A 156 -2.60 -6.86 -14.23
CA ALA A 156 -2.00 -6.29 -15.43
C ALA A 156 -2.29 -4.79 -15.61
N LYS A 157 -3.48 -4.33 -15.19
CA LYS A 157 -3.85 -2.90 -15.25
C LYS A 157 -3.16 -2.10 -14.14
N PHE A 158 -3.05 -2.66 -12.92
CA PHE A 158 -2.39 -1.99 -11.80
C PHE A 158 -0.87 -2.01 -11.89
N ASP A 159 -0.28 -3.03 -12.49
CA ASP A 159 1.15 -3.05 -12.81
C ASP A 159 1.49 -2.18 -14.03
N GLY A 160 0.48 -1.75 -14.78
CA GLY A 160 0.60 -0.91 -15.96
C GLY A 160 0.20 0.54 -15.74
N ALA A 161 -0.32 1.15 -16.81
CA ALA A 161 -0.61 2.59 -16.87
C ALA A 161 -1.62 3.10 -15.83
N ALA A 162 -2.57 2.27 -15.39
CA ALA A 162 -3.55 2.68 -14.39
C ALA A 162 -2.89 2.83 -13.01
N GLY A 163 -2.02 1.90 -12.63
CA GLY A 163 -1.27 2.01 -11.38
C GLY A 163 -0.30 3.19 -11.38
N GLU A 164 0.41 3.43 -12.48
CA GLU A 164 1.29 4.60 -12.61
C GLU A 164 0.52 5.91 -12.47
N LYS A 165 -0.69 6.00 -13.06
CA LYS A 165 -1.55 7.17 -12.87
C LYS A 165 -2.03 7.36 -11.44
N LEU A 166 -2.30 6.29 -10.70
CA LEU A 166 -2.62 6.39 -9.27
C LEU A 166 -1.41 6.88 -8.46
N LYS A 167 -0.22 6.39 -8.75
CA LYS A 167 1.02 6.84 -8.10
C LYS A 167 1.29 8.32 -8.37
N GLU A 168 1.15 8.76 -9.63
CA GLU A 168 1.26 10.17 -10.01
C GLU A 168 0.25 11.03 -9.23
N LEU A 169 -1.02 10.59 -9.19
CA LEU A 169 -2.09 11.30 -8.50
C LEU A 169 -1.81 11.43 -6.99
N LEU A 170 -1.34 10.37 -6.34
CA LEU A 170 -0.95 10.42 -4.93
C LEU A 170 0.21 11.40 -4.69
N SER A 171 1.14 11.49 -5.65
CA SER A 171 2.27 12.42 -5.56
C SER A 171 1.82 13.89 -5.61
N GLU A 172 0.70 14.21 -6.28
CA GLU A 172 0.11 15.56 -6.26
C GLU A 172 -0.30 15.99 -4.85
N TYR A 173 -0.59 15.02 -3.96
CA TYR A 173 -0.95 15.23 -2.56
C TYR A 173 0.23 15.06 -1.59
N GLY A 174 1.47 15.03 -2.11
CA GLY A 174 2.66 14.84 -1.30
C GLY A 174 2.82 13.43 -0.73
N LEU A 175 2.13 12.44 -1.28
CA LEU A 175 2.19 11.06 -0.85
C LEU A 175 3.02 10.23 -1.82
N HIS A 176 3.73 9.25 -1.30
CA HIS A 176 4.44 8.25 -2.10
C HIS A 176 3.73 6.90 -2.00
N CYS A 177 3.38 6.32 -3.15
CA CYS A 177 2.76 5.00 -3.21
C CYS A 177 3.85 3.93 -3.26
N MET A 178 3.91 3.09 -2.23
CA MET A 178 4.84 1.95 -2.18
C MET A 178 4.33 0.75 -2.96
N GLY A 179 3.01 0.59 -3.05
CA GLY A 179 2.39 -0.51 -3.75
C GLY A 179 0.87 -0.41 -3.80
N ILE A 180 0.29 -1.13 -4.73
CA ILE A 180 -1.15 -1.28 -4.88
C ILE A 180 -1.46 -2.75 -4.71
N ALA A 181 -2.43 -3.08 -3.87
CA ALA A 181 -2.87 -4.45 -3.64
C ALA A 181 -4.36 -4.58 -3.90
N GLU A 182 -4.78 -5.77 -4.27
CA GLU A 182 -6.18 -6.08 -4.45
C GLU A 182 -6.91 -6.28 -3.13
N ASN A 183 -8.20 -5.94 -3.11
CA ASN A 183 -9.10 -6.29 -2.03
C ASN A 183 -10.17 -7.31 -2.46
N GLY A 184 -10.06 -7.81 -3.70
CA GLY A 184 -10.97 -8.76 -4.29
C GLY A 184 -12.19 -8.14 -4.97
N PHE A 185 -12.93 -9.00 -5.68
CA PHE A 185 -14.18 -8.62 -6.33
C PHE A 185 -15.30 -8.44 -5.30
N ARG A 186 -16.21 -7.53 -5.59
CA ARG A 186 -17.39 -7.31 -4.77
C ARG A 186 -18.48 -8.27 -5.15
N GLU A 187 -19.05 -8.92 -4.13
CA GLU A 187 -20.17 -9.82 -4.27
C GLU A 187 -21.45 -9.17 -3.73
N ILE A 188 -22.56 -9.39 -4.42
CA ILE A 188 -23.87 -8.91 -3.97
C ILE A 188 -24.54 -10.05 -3.21
N THR A 189 -24.88 -9.82 -1.95
CA THR A 189 -25.62 -10.76 -1.13
C THR A 189 -27.03 -10.23 -0.84
N ASN A 190 -28.02 -11.12 -0.83
CA ASN A 190 -29.41 -10.81 -0.50
C ASN A 190 -30.06 -11.97 0.28
N SER A 191 -30.74 -11.64 1.34
CA SER A 191 -31.46 -12.62 2.19
C SER A 191 -32.88 -12.94 1.71
N LYS A 192 -33.42 -12.24 0.72
CA LYS A 192 -34.81 -12.38 0.28
C LYS A 192 -34.97 -13.28 -0.94
N ARG A 193 -34.13 -13.10 -1.95
CA ARG A 193 -34.21 -13.83 -3.22
C ARG A 193 -32.89 -13.74 -3.99
N GLU A 194 -32.71 -14.62 -4.96
CA GLU A 194 -31.61 -14.54 -5.91
C GLU A 194 -31.73 -13.29 -6.78
N ILE A 195 -30.60 -12.61 -7.00
CA ILE A 195 -30.50 -11.43 -7.88
C ILE A 195 -29.85 -11.87 -9.19
N LYS A 196 -30.62 -11.85 -10.29
CA LYS A 196 -30.15 -12.17 -11.64
C LYS A 196 -30.25 -11.01 -12.60
N THR A 197 -31.12 -10.06 -12.33
CA THR A 197 -31.39 -8.91 -13.18
C THR A 197 -31.46 -7.62 -12.35
N LEU A 198 -31.38 -6.47 -13.01
CA LEU A 198 -31.55 -5.16 -12.34
C LEU A 198 -32.94 -5.01 -11.68
N ASP A 199 -33.97 -5.69 -12.22
CA ASP A 199 -35.31 -5.64 -11.61
C ASP A 199 -35.38 -6.39 -10.29
N ASP A 200 -34.51 -7.39 -10.07
CA ASP A 200 -34.42 -8.10 -8.80
C ASP A 200 -33.81 -7.27 -7.68
N MET A 201 -33.18 -6.16 -8.02
CA MET A 201 -32.58 -5.20 -7.07
C MET A 201 -33.58 -4.15 -6.54
N LYS A 202 -34.79 -4.12 -7.08
CA LYS A 202 -35.92 -3.28 -6.62
C LYS A 202 -36.72 -4.03 -5.54
#